data_5abb7776acc85a911717500ef2caaae8
#
_entry.id   5abb7776acc85a911717500ef2caaae8
#
_cell.length_a   1.000
_cell.length_b   1.000
_cell.length_c   1.000
_cell.angle_alpha   90.00
_cell.angle_beta   90.00
_cell.angle_gamma   90.00
#
_symmetry.space_group_name_H-M   'P 1'
#
loop_
_entity.id
_entity.type
_entity.pdbx_description
1 polymer ?
#
loop_
_entity_poly.entity_id
_entity_poly.type
_entity_poly.pdbx_seq_one_letter_code
_entity_poly.pdbx_strand_id
1 'polypeptide(L)'
;MIGTRVEHPTYGPGQIVALYRNGEEWMVRFESGLRFRRPRQEFNGQMPNIPAPAPTTAFAPTPMTPSQLDARTLIEALRVGVAPAQHARELTIGLENERASLSSALVQAHQSGGDARAIIGEYGYGKSHIVELTAQEALQRKFLVAAVSLDLQELPPHRGFDIYGALMRSLRYPESDERGLGPLLAAVAGVPRLRDEVRALAPTENDPLTFALDALSNISSTRQQTAWENWLMGGPRVKSMNRAMPKRVKFPSIYRQGNNARQIAYLLSGVSLLARLAGFSGLCVLIDEAESYSLLKPYQQPKASLFFSALIHAALGEERSRLSTADLPQHHRRDYPLTYGDRQSLFFLFTVTRSDNRLPLEDWLDETRVLALEPHHTPQEIGQFLEQVMGYHARAYGYAVGERQRQVRRGAAEHLAQGMRNDRLNIRAVVRLAVELYDLLYLHPEYEVAALLDELRGQMR
;
A
#
# COMPACT_ATOMS: atom_id res chain seq x y z
N MET A 1 -11.52 -46.42 10.40
CA MET A 1 -10.29 -45.87 11.05
C MET A 1 -10.20 -44.36 11.00
N ILE A 2 -10.50 -43.67 9.90
CA ILE A 2 -10.64 -42.22 9.91
C ILE A 2 -11.81 -41.84 10.82
N GLY A 3 -11.64 -40.86 11.69
CA GLY A 3 -12.62 -40.47 12.71
C GLY A 3 -12.45 -41.21 14.06
N THR A 4 -11.59 -42.24 14.16
CA THR A 4 -11.34 -42.97 15.41
C THR A 4 -10.54 -42.07 16.36
N ARG A 5 -10.96 -42.03 17.65
CA ARG A 5 -10.18 -41.37 18.71
C ARG A 5 -9.02 -42.28 19.12
N VAL A 6 -7.87 -41.66 19.34
CA VAL A 6 -6.63 -42.32 19.76
C VAL A 6 -5.92 -41.44 20.79
N GLU A 7 -5.06 -42.04 21.59
CA GLU A 7 -4.28 -41.29 22.57
C GLU A 7 -2.79 -41.45 22.28
N HIS A 8 -2.05 -40.34 22.32
CA HIS A 8 -0.60 -40.34 22.18
C HIS A 8 0.04 -39.98 23.53
N PRO A 9 1.08 -40.70 23.96
CA PRO A 9 1.68 -40.50 25.28
C PRO A 9 2.15 -39.06 25.55
N THR A 10 2.59 -38.37 24.50
CA THR A 10 3.15 -36.98 24.61
C THR A 10 2.13 -35.90 24.25
N TYR A 11 1.21 -36.15 23.30
CA TYR A 11 0.30 -35.14 22.74
C TYR A 11 -1.16 -35.30 23.20
N GLY A 12 -1.44 -36.30 24.04
CA GLY A 12 -2.78 -36.55 24.59
C GLY A 12 -3.78 -37.10 23.56
N PRO A 13 -5.07 -36.94 23.83
CA PRO A 13 -6.14 -37.48 22.99
C PRO A 13 -6.24 -36.69 21.67
N GLY A 14 -6.58 -37.44 20.60
CA GLY A 14 -6.74 -36.90 19.27
C GLY A 14 -7.64 -37.79 18.40
N GLN A 15 -7.91 -37.35 17.17
CA GLN A 15 -8.73 -38.05 16.19
C GLN A 15 -7.96 -38.31 14.91
N ILE A 16 -8.01 -39.54 14.37
CA ILE A 16 -7.39 -39.86 13.08
C ILE A 16 -8.14 -39.14 11.97
N VAL A 17 -7.43 -38.28 11.22
CA VAL A 17 -7.99 -37.48 10.11
C VAL A 17 -7.53 -38.00 8.74
N ALA A 18 -6.41 -38.70 8.66
CA ALA A 18 -5.94 -39.34 7.42
C ALA A 18 -5.04 -40.54 7.72
N LEU A 19 -4.93 -41.48 6.75
CA LEU A 19 -4.07 -42.67 6.81
C LEU A 19 -3.03 -42.59 5.70
N TYR A 20 -1.78 -42.96 6.01
CA TYR A 20 -0.66 -43.03 5.09
C TYR A 20 0.02 -44.38 5.15
N ARG A 21 0.77 -44.76 4.11
CA ARG A 21 1.52 -46.02 4.01
C ARG A 21 0.65 -47.25 4.37
N ASN A 22 -0.49 -47.39 3.70
CA ASN A 22 -1.44 -48.46 3.94
C ASN A 22 -1.93 -48.61 5.40
N GLY A 23 -1.94 -47.50 6.14
CA GLY A 23 -2.42 -47.47 7.53
C GLY A 23 -1.33 -47.62 8.59
N GLU A 24 -0.06 -47.72 8.20
CA GLU A 24 1.08 -47.79 9.14
C GLU A 24 1.39 -46.43 9.80
N GLU A 25 1.02 -45.31 9.14
CA GLU A 25 1.16 -43.94 9.68
C GLU A 25 -0.20 -43.23 9.68
N TRP A 26 -0.49 -42.56 10.78
CA TRP A 26 -1.73 -41.84 10.98
C TRP A 26 -1.46 -40.33 11.08
N MET A 27 -2.28 -39.55 10.40
CA MET A 27 -2.41 -38.09 10.68
C MET A 27 -3.46 -37.96 11.76
N VAL A 28 -3.08 -37.46 12.91
CA VAL A 28 -3.97 -37.25 14.06
C VAL A 28 -4.09 -35.77 14.36
N ARG A 29 -5.36 -35.34 14.52
CA ARG A 29 -5.67 -34.01 15.06
C ARG A 29 -5.88 -34.21 16.56
N PHE A 30 -5.04 -33.60 17.37
CA PHE A 30 -5.12 -33.56 18.82
C PHE A 30 -6.12 -32.54 19.31
N GLU A 31 -6.63 -32.69 20.52
CA GLU A 31 -7.54 -31.74 21.17
C GLU A 31 -6.86 -30.37 21.38
N SER A 32 -5.53 -30.31 21.47
CA SER A 32 -4.72 -29.11 21.44
C SER A 32 -4.76 -28.31 20.13
N GLY A 33 -5.44 -28.80 19.08
CA GLY A 33 -5.49 -28.21 17.74
C GLY A 33 -4.32 -28.61 16.84
N LEU A 34 -3.28 -29.21 17.37
CA LEU A 34 -2.11 -29.66 16.62
C LEU A 34 -2.44 -30.87 15.72
N ARG A 35 -1.75 -30.96 14.59
CA ARG A 35 -1.85 -32.09 13.67
C ARG A 35 -0.47 -32.65 13.38
N PHE A 36 -0.28 -33.96 13.71
CA PHE A 36 0.98 -34.61 13.43
C PHE A 36 0.73 -35.93 12.67
N ARG A 37 1.67 -36.24 11.78
CA ARG A 37 1.79 -37.57 11.15
C ARG A 37 2.75 -38.37 12.00
N ARG A 38 2.26 -39.53 12.53
CA ARG A 38 3.00 -40.39 13.42
C ARG A 38 2.76 -41.87 13.06
N PRO A 39 3.74 -42.77 13.33
CA PRO A 39 3.57 -44.19 13.21
C PRO A 39 2.41 -44.67 14.09
N ARG A 40 1.60 -45.60 13.56
CA ARG A 40 0.47 -46.20 14.29
C ARG A 40 0.87 -46.76 15.67
N GLN A 41 2.10 -47.25 15.78
CA GLN A 41 2.63 -47.90 17.01
C GLN A 41 2.80 -46.93 18.18
N GLU A 42 2.85 -45.59 17.93
CA GLU A 42 2.99 -44.58 18.97
C GLU A 42 1.66 -44.26 19.68
N PHE A 43 0.56 -44.86 19.22
CA PHE A 43 -0.78 -44.60 19.79
C PHE A 43 -1.21 -45.80 20.67
N ASN A 44 -1.51 -45.54 21.93
CA ASN A 44 -2.06 -46.49 22.85
C ASN A 44 -3.54 -46.71 22.58
N GLY A 45 -3.90 -47.92 22.12
CA GLY A 45 -5.25 -48.50 22.09
C GLY A 45 -6.36 -47.71 21.42
N GLN A 46 -7.31 -48.42 20.83
CA GLN A 46 -8.62 -47.85 20.51
C GLN A 46 -9.32 -47.51 21.83
N MET A 47 -9.58 -46.23 22.09
CA MET A 47 -10.52 -45.88 23.16
C MET A 47 -11.89 -46.54 22.85
N PRO A 48 -12.59 -47.05 23.85
CA PRO A 48 -13.95 -47.58 23.67
C PRO A 48 -14.81 -46.51 22.98
N ASN A 49 -15.60 -46.93 22.04
CA ASN A 49 -16.51 -46.10 21.27
C ASN A 49 -17.50 -45.43 22.23
N ILE A 50 -17.13 -44.33 22.81
CA ILE A 50 -18.08 -43.47 23.53
C ILE A 50 -19.06 -43.01 22.43
N PRO A 51 -20.36 -43.32 22.52
CA PRO A 51 -21.32 -42.89 21.54
C PRO A 51 -21.13 -41.37 21.34
N ALA A 52 -20.94 -41.01 20.06
CA ALA A 52 -20.83 -39.61 19.71
C ALA A 52 -21.95 -38.84 20.49
N PRO A 53 -21.63 -37.76 21.20
CA PRO A 53 -22.70 -36.99 21.80
C PRO A 53 -23.73 -36.73 20.71
N ALA A 54 -25.00 -36.99 21.01
CA ALA A 54 -26.10 -36.79 20.06
C ALA A 54 -25.82 -35.47 19.34
N PRO A 55 -25.99 -35.40 17.99
CA PRO A 55 -25.68 -34.18 17.27
C PRO A 55 -26.36 -33.06 18.02
N THR A 56 -25.58 -32.30 18.76
CA THR A 56 -26.03 -31.06 19.34
C THR A 56 -26.61 -30.34 18.15
N THR A 57 -27.90 -30.12 18.14
CA THR A 57 -28.61 -29.39 17.09
C THR A 57 -27.68 -28.31 16.63
N ALA A 58 -27.17 -28.48 15.40
CA ALA A 58 -26.20 -27.56 14.86
C ALA A 58 -26.84 -26.19 15.02
N PHE A 59 -26.37 -25.41 15.98
CA PHE A 59 -26.73 -24.01 16.07
C PHE A 59 -26.39 -23.48 14.67
N ALA A 60 -27.42 -23.24 13.86
CA ALA A 60 -27.21 -22.53 12.61
C ALA A 60 -26.48 -21.25 13.03
N PRO A 61 -25.28 -21.02 12.54
CA PRO A 61 -24.51 -19.87 12.99
C PRO A 61 -25.40 -18.66 12.77
N THR A 62 -25.69 -17.93 13.84
CA THR A 62 -26.46 -16.69 13.74
C THR A 62 -25.78 -15.84 12.69
N PRO A 63 -26.44 -15.43 11.60
CA PRO A 63 -25.79 -14.69 10.54
C PRO A 63 -25.18 -13.43 11.16
N MET A 64 -23.87 -13.25 10.94
CA MET A 64 -23.16 -12.07 11.41
C MET A 64 -23.75 -10.81 10.76
N THR A 65 -23.90 -9.77 11.53
CA THR A 65 -24.24 -8.45 10.97
C THR A 65 -23.10 -7.93 10.10
N PRO A 66 -23.36 -7.06 9.10
CA PRO A 66 -22.31 -6.43 8.31
C PRO A 66 -21.23 -5.76 9.18
N SER A 67 -21.65 -5.11 10.28
CA SER A 67 -20.71 -4.48 11.23
C SER A 67 -19.83 -5.48 11.99
N GLN A 68 -20.32 -6.67 12.29
CA GLN A 68 -19.52 -7.73 12.90
C GLN A 68 -18.54 -8.33 11.90
N LEU A 69 -18.95 -8.49 10.63
CA LEU A 69 -18.09 -8.99 9.58
C LEU A 69 -16.94 -8.02 9.30
N ASP A 70 -17.23 -6.72 9.20
CA ASP A 70 -16.22 -5.68 9.04
C ASP A 70 -15.24 -5.69 10.22
N ALA A 71 -15.73 -5.70 11.45
CA ALA A 71 -14.89 -5.76 12.65
C ALA A 71 -14.00 -7.03 12.68
N ARG A 72 -14.52 -8.20 12.28
CA ARG A 72 -13.71 -9.42 12.18
C ARG A 72 -12.63 -9.31 11.11
N THR A 73 -12.97 -8.81 9.93
CA THR A 73 -12.00 -8.59 8.85
C THR A 73 -10.88 -7.66 9.32
N LEU A 74 -11.23 -6.61 10.05
CA LEU A 74 -10.24 -5.71 10.63
C LEU A 74 -9.34 -6.43 11.65
N ILE A 75 -9.90 -7.16 12.61
CA ILE A 75 -9.12 -7.89 13.63
C ILE A 75 -8.19 -8.91 12.97
N GLU A 76 -8.61 -9.65 11.93
CA GLU A 76 -7.74 -10.57 11.21
C GLU A 76 -6.58 -9.87 10.50
N ALA A 77 -6.79 -8.69 9.94
CA ALA A 77 -5.72 -7.90 9.34
C ALA A 77 -4.73 -7.35 10.41
N LEU A 78 -5.24 -6.86 11.52
CA LEU A 78 -4.40 -6.40 12.65
C LEU A 78 -3.58 -7.55 13.26
N ARG A 79 -4.10 -8.78 13.26
CA ARG A 79 -3.41 -9.99 13.75
C ARG A 79 -2.11 -10.29 12.98
N VAL A 80 -2.05 -9.90 11.72
CA VAL A 80 -0.81 -9.98 10.91
C VAL A 80 -0.02 -8.66 10.90
N GLY A 81 -0.46 -7.67 11.68
CA GLY A 81 0.21 -6.37 11.83
C GLY A 81 -0.05 -5.40 10.69
N VAL A 82 -1.21 -5.50 10.04
CA VAL A 82 -1.61 -4.62 8.93
C VAL A 82 -2.91 -3.89 9.31
N ALA A 83 -2.89 -2.56 9.23
CA ALA A 83 -4.10 -1.75 9.32
C ALA A 83 -4.73 -1.60 7.93
N PRO A 84 -5.97 -2.08 7.69
CA PRO A 84 -6.64 -1.89 6.41
C PRO A 84 -6.85 -0.41 6.07
N ALA A 85 -6.75 -0.08 4.79
CA ALA A 85 -6.84 1.29 4.29
C ALA A 85 -8.09 2.04 4.79
N GLN A 86 -9.26 1.39 4.77
CA GLN A 86 -10.53 1.99 5.21
C GLN A 86 -10.54 2.43 6.68
N HIS A 87 -9.72 1.80 7.53
CA HIS A 87 -9.59 2.09 8.96
C HIS A 87 -8.29 2.81 9.32
N ALA A 88 -7.47 3.20 8.33
CA ALA A 88 -6.14 3.74 8.58
C ALA A 88 -6.17 4.96 9.52
N ARG A 89 -7.12 5.88 9.35
CA ARG A 89 -7.22 7.09 10.20
C ARG A 89 -7.54 6.79 11.65
N GLU A 90 -8.44 5.85 11.89
CA GLU A 90 -8.88 5.49 13.23
C GLU A 90 -7.80 4.72 14.00
N LEU A 91 -6.98 3.96 13.28
CA LEU A 91 -5.95 3.10 13.84
C LEU A 91 -4.55 3.72 13.81
N THR A 92 -4.46 5.02 13.51
CA THR A 92 -3.18 5.73 13.54
C THR A 92 -2.71 5.92 14.97
N ILE A 93 -1.44 5.63 15.23
CA ILE A 93 -0.77 5.92 16.49
C ILE A 93 0.20 7.08 16.22
N GLY A 94 -0.06 8.26 16.79
CA GLY A 94 0.74 9.46 16.57
C GLY A 94 0.71 9.94 15.11
N LEU A 95 1.84 10.44 14.62
CA LEU A 95 2.05 10.95 13.25
C LEU A 95 1.36 12.29 12.95
N GLU A 96 0.95 13.06 13.96
CA GLU A 96 0.28 14.35 13.77
C GLU A 96 1.17 15.34 13.02
N ASN A 97 2.45 15.41 13.35
CA ASN A 97 3.42 16.34 12.74
C ASN A 97 3.69 15.94 11.27
N GLU A 98 3.92 14.67 11.01
CA GLU A 98 4.15 14.15 9.67
C GLU A 98 2.92 14.38 8.78
N ARG A 99 1.73 14.09 9.29
CA ARG A 99 0.47 14.34 8.61
C ARG A 99 0.25 15.82 8.32
N ALA A 100 0.50 16.68 9.29
CA ALA A 100 0.40 18.15 9.12
C ALA A 100 1.37 18.65 8.05
N SER A 101 2.61 18.17 8.06
CA SER A 101 3.62 18.47 7.05
C SER A 101 3.20 18.04 5.65
N LEU A 102 2.72 16.79 5.49
CA LEU A 102 2.26 16.26 4.21
C LEU A 102 0.99 16.94 3.71
N SER A 103 0.05 17.27 4.61
CA SER A 103 -1.15 18.04 4.30
C SER A 103 -0.80 19.45 3.77
N SER A 104 0.15 20.13 4.41
CA SER A 104 0.66 21.42 3.96
C SER A 104 1.36 21.33 2.60
N ALA A 105 2.13 20.26 2.38
CA ALA A 105 2.80 20.00 1.11
C ALA A 105 1.82 19.75 -0.05
N LEU A 106 0.70 19.05 0.18
CA LEU A 106 -0.38 18.90 -0.80
C LEU A 106 -1.03 20.25 -1.16
N VAL A 107 -1.27 21.11 -0.17
CA VAL A 107 -1.77 22.47 -0.43
C VAL A 107 -0.78 23.26 -1.26
N GLN A 108 0.49 23.21 -0.92
CA GLN A 108 1.56 23.88 -1.66
C GLN A 108 1.66 23.36 -3.10
N ALA A 109 1.58 22.05 -3.31
CA ALA A 109 1.61 21.43 -4.64
C ALA A 109 0.47 21.95 -5.55
N HIS A 110 -0.70 22.21 -4.98
CA HIS A 110 -1.82 22.80 -5.72
C HIS A 110 -1.64 24.29 -5.98
N GLN A 111 -1.19 25.06 -4.98
CA GLN A 111 -1.15 26.53 -5.04
C GLN A 111 0.11 27.08 -5.70
N SER A 112 1.28 26.49 -5.41
CA SER A 112 2.59 27.03 -5.77
C SER A 112 3.31 26.26 -6.87
N GLY A 113 2.69 25.20 -7.41
CA GLY A 113 3.22 24.51 -8.56
C GLY A 113 4.08 23.29 -8.26
N GLY A 114 3.51 22.31 -7.56
CA GLY A 114 4.14 21.01 -7.31
C GLY A 114 4.97 20.95 -6.02
N ASP A 115 5.11 19.74 -5.47
CA ASP A 115 6.02 19.45 -4.34
C ASP A 115 6.45 17.97 -4.36
N ALA A 116 7.55 17.67 -3.67
CA ALA A 116 8.07 16.33 -3.50
C ALA A 116 8.58 16.13 -2.08
N ARG A 117 8.22 15.00 -1.46
CA ARG A 117 8.59 14.66 -0.09
C ARG A 117 9.17 13.26 -0.04
N ALA A 118 10.07 13.03 0.92
CA ALA A 118 10.60 11.71 1.24
C ALA A 118 10.32 11.38 2.70
N ILE A 119 10.00 10.12 2.97
CA ILE A 119 9.88 9.56 4.32
C ILE A 119 10.95 8.50 4.49
N ILE A 120 11.80 8.67 5.50
CA ILE A 120 12.85 7.73 5.86
C ILE A 120 12.53 7.14 7.23
N GLY A 121 12.51 5.82 7.34
CA GLY A 121 12.25 5.13 8.61
C GLY A 121 12.63 3.66 8.54
N GLU A 122 12.84 3.04 9.68
CA GLU A 122 13.14 1.61 9.76
C GLU A 122 11.94 0.74 9.35
N TYR A 123 12.21 -0.56 9.14
CA TYR A 123 11.16 -1.52 8.82
C TYR A 123 10.16 -1.63 9.98
N GLY A 124 8.86 -1.54 9.65
CA GLY A 124 7.79 -1.65 10.64
C GLY A 124 7.45 -0.35 11.38
N TYR A 125 8.01 0.81 10.98
CA TYR A 125 7.72 2.12 11.58
C TYR A 125 6.49 2.84 10.98
N GLY A 126 5.72 2.17 10.13
CA GLY A 126 4.47 2.73 9.62
C GLY A 126 4.60 3.52 8.31
N LYS A 127 5.69 3.37 7.54
CA LYS A 127 5.88 4.04 6.24
C LYS A 127 4.69 3.82 5.28
N SER A 128 4.30 2.57 5.06
CA SER A 128 3.15 2.25 4.19
C SER A 128 1.83 2.76 4.76
N HIS A 129 1.71 2.86 6.08
CA HIS A 129 0.54 3.43 6.74
C HIS A 129 0.39 4.93 6.44
N ILE A 130 1.49 5.69 6.54
CA ILE A 130 1.47 7.13 6.23
C ILE A 130 1.27 7.39 4.72
N VAL A 131 1.72 6.47 3.85
CA VAL A 131 1.39 6.52 2.41
C VAL A 131 -0.13 6.45 2.22
N GLU A 132 -0.83 5.52 2.88
CA GLU A 132 -2.29 5.42 2.75
C GLU A 132 -3.02 6.62 3.39
N LEU A 133 -2.54 7.13 4.54
CA LEU A 133 -3.08 8.36 5.12
C LEU A 133 -2.94 9.55 4.17
N THR A 134 -1.78 9.67 3.51
CA THR A 134 -1.55 10.71 2.50
C THR A 134 -2.44 10.54 1.29
N ALA A 135 -2.68 9.29 0.86
CA ALA A 135 -3.60 9.00 -0.24
C ALA A 135 -5.04 9.45 0.09
N GLN A 136 -5.52 9.14 1.28
CA GLN A 136 -6.86 9.57 1.73
C GLN A 136 -6.96 11.10 1.84
N GLU A 137 -5.93 11.75 2.38
CA GLU A 137 -5.88 13.20 2.47
C GLU A 137 -5.87 13.86 1.08
N ALA A 138 -5.09 13.32 0.14
CA ALA A 138 -5.03 13.81 -1.24
C ALA A 138 -6.39 13.67 -1.96
N LEU A 139 -7.07 12.51 -1.80
CA LEU A 139 -8.42 12.31 -2.35
C LEU A 139 -9.43 13.31 -1.76
N GLN A 140 -9.40 13.58 -0.44
CA GLN A 140 -10.27 14.58 0.18
C GLN A 140 -10.01 16.00 -0.35
N ARG A 141 -8.76 16.29 -0.73
CA ARG A 141 -8.35 17.55 -1.36
C ARG A 141 -8.55 17.54 -2.87
N LYS A 142 -9.31 16.57 -3.39
CA LYS A 142 -9.63 16.41 -4.81
C LYS A 142 -8.43 16.18 -5.74
N PHE A 143 -7.32 15.64 -5.24
CA PHE A 143 -6.27 15.11 -6.10
C PHE A 143 -6.67 13.75 -6.66
N LEU A 144 -6.26 13.47 -7.90
CA LEU A 144 -6.14 12.09 -8.35
C LEU A 144 -4.94 11.44 -7.65
N VAL A 145 -5.07 10.20 -7.24
CA VAL A 145 -4.02 9.50 -6.49
C VAL A 145 -3.56 8.26 -7.25
N ALA A 146 -2.27 8.18 -7.55
CA ALA A 146 -1.61 7.01 -8.09
C ALA A 146 -0.62 6.46 -7.05
N ALA A 147 -0.72 5.20 -6.67
CA ALA A 147 0.14 4.58 -5.66
C ALA A 147 0.70 3.24 -6.13
N VAL A 148 1.98 3.02 -5.87
CA VAL A 148 2.67 1.75 -6.14
C VAL A 148 3.63 1.42 -5.00
N SER A 149 3.84 0.12 -4.76
CA SER A 149 4.95 -0.40 -3.96
C SER A 149 5.96 -1.04 -4.90
N LEU A 150 7.24 -0.69 -4.74
CA LEU A 150 8.29 -1.22 -5.61
C LEU A 150 8.75 -2.58 -5.11
N ASP A 151 9.03 -3.47 -6.04
CA ASP A 151 9.52 -4.81 -5.80
C ASP A 151 10.53 -5.22 -6.87
N LEU A 152 11.58 -5.97 -6.48
CA LEU A 152 12.63 -6.37 -7.42
C LEU A 152 12.16 -7.32 -8.52
N GLN A 153 11.12 -8.12 -8.27
CA GLN A 153 10.63 -9.12 -9.20
C GLN A 153 9.54 -8.55 -10.11
N GLU A 154 8.53 -7.93 -9.53
CA GLU A 154 7.35 -7.45 -10.26
C GLU A 154 7.53 -6.03 -10.78
N LEU A 155 8.00 -5.11 -9.94
CA LEU A 155 8.11 -3.68 -10.26
C LEU A 155 9.47 -3.08 -9.85
N PRO A 156 10.57 -3.49 -10.49
CA PRO A 156 11.91 -3.04 -10.10
C PRO A 156 12.17 -1.56 -10.41
N PRO A 157 12.85 -0.83 -9.50
CA PRO A 157 13.07 0.62 -9.58
C PRO A 157 13.70 1.15 -10.88
N HIS A 158 14.46 0.32 -11.60
CA HIS A 158 15.13 0.71 -12.86
C HIS A 158 14.23 0.59 -14.11
N ARG A 159 12.99 0.09 -13.97
CA ARG A 159 12.03 -0.07 -15.07
C ARG A 159 11.00 1.05 -15.07
N GLY A 160 11.40 2.27 -15.31
CA GLY A 160 10.57 3.46 -15.20
C GLY A 160 9.21 3.37 -15.92
N PHE A 161 9.13 2.81 -17.14
CA PHE A 161 7.85 2.66 -17.85
C PHE A 161 6.93 1.60 -17.23
N ASP A 162 7.47 0.56 -16.60
CA ASP A 162 6.65 -0.43 -15.90
C ASP A 162 6.05 0.24 -14.64
N ILE A 163 6.83 1.07 -13.93
CA ILE A 163 6.37 1.88 -12.79
C ILE A 163 5.31 2.89 -13.25
N TYR A 164 5.56 3.65 -14.32
CA TYR A 164 4.59 4.59 -14.88
C TYR A 164 3.28 3.90 -15.24
N GLY A 165 3.35 2.75 -15.94
CA GLY A 165 2.16 1.98 -16.29
C GLY A 165 1.40 1.46 -15.07
N ALA A 166 2.10 1.03 -14.01
CA ALA A 166 1.50 0.62 -12.75
C ALA A 166 0.80 1.79 -12.04
N LEU A 167 1.46 2.96 -11.97
CA LEU A 167 0.88 4.19 -11.43
C LEU A 167 -0.42 4.58 -12.17
N MET A 168 -0.41 4.53 -13.50
CA MET A 168 -1.59 4.90 -14.29
C MET A 168 -2.74 3.90 -14.12
N ARG A 169 -2.46 2.61 -13.92
CA ARG A 169 -3.48 1.61 -13.60
C ARG A 169 -4.02 1.74 -12.18
N SER A 170 -3.21 2.19 -11.23
CA SER A 170 -3.62 2.37 -9.82
C SER A 170 -4.37 3.67 -9.57
N LEU A 171 -4.55 4.53 -10.57
CA LEU A 171 -5.16 5.85 -10.41
C LEU A 171 -6.54 5.76 -9.76
N ARG A 172 -6.71 6.48 -8.64
CA ARG A 172 -7.93 6.59 -7.84
C ARG A 172 -8.52 7.99 -7.99
N TYR A 173 -9.84 8.07 -7.98
CA TYR A 173 -10.60 9.31 -8.12
C TYR A 173 -11.28 9.71 -6.81
N PRO A 174 -11.37 11.01 -6.49
CA PRO A 174 -12.16 11.48 -5.35
C PRO A 174 -13.64 11.07 -5.50
N GLU A 175 -14.23 10.59 -4.41
CA GLU A 175 -15.67 10.29 -4.33
C GLU A 175 -16.20 9.33 -5.43
N SER A 176 -15.32 8.49 -6.01
CA SER A 176 -15.65 7.57 -7.09
C SER A 176 -14.90 6.24 -6.95
N ASP A 177 -15.54 5.16 -7.38
CA ASP A 177 -14.92 3.84 -7.48
C ASP A 177 -14.17 3.62 -8.81
N GLU A 178 -14.18 4.60 -9.70
CA GLU A 178 -13.43 4.54 -10.94
C GLU A 178 -11.93 4.39 -10.70
N ARG A 179 -11.26 3.67 -11.62
CA ARG A 179 -9.83 3.36 -11.52
C ARG A 179 -9.16 3.50 -12.89
N GLY A 180 -7.84 3.76 -12.84
CA GLY A 180 -7.01 3.79 -14.03
C GLY A 180 -7.09 5.11 -14.79
N LEU A 181 -6.35 5.19 -15.89
CA LEU A 181 -6.22 6.42 -16.70
C LEU A 181 -7.44 6.71 -17.59
N GLY A 182 -8.21 5.68 -17.94
CA GLY A 182 -9.32 5.77 -18.89
C GLY A 182 -10.37 6.84 -18.58
N PRO A 183 -10.93 6.89 -17.36
CA PRO A 183 -11.93 7.90 -17.00
C PRO A 183 -11.42 9.34 -17.19
N LEU A 184 -10.17 9.64 -16.82
CA LEU A 184 -9.58 10.96 -17.04
C LEU A 184 -9.44 11.30 -18.51
N LEU A 185 -8.94 10.37 -19.32
CA LEU A 185 -8.82 10.56 -20.76
C LEU A 185 -10.20 10.78 -21.41
N ALA A 186 -11.21 10.01 -21.02
CA ALA A 186 -12.57 10.16 -21.52
C ALA A 186 -13.16 11.54 -21.17
N ALA A 187 -12.98 12.00 -19.92
CA ALA A 187 -13.46 13.30 -19.47
C ALA A 187 -12.86 14.46 -20.27
N VAL A 188 -11.56 14.42 -20.59
CA VAL A 188 -10.91 15.48 -21.38
C VAL A 188 -11.16 15.31 -22.89
N ALA A 189 -11.08 14.09 -23.41
CA ALA A 189 -11.31 13.82 -24.84
C ALA A 189 -12.74 14.15 -25.27
N GLY A 190 -13.72 14.02 -24.40
CA GLY A 190 -15.13 14.36 -24.70
C GLY A 190 -15.41 15.86 -24.87
N VAL A 191 -14.52 16.75 -24.40
CA VAL A 191 -14.73 18.21 -24.38
C VAL A 191 -13.76 18.90 -25.33
N PRO A 192 -14.22 19.43 -26.49
CA PRO A 192 -13.35 20.08 -27.50
C PRO A 192 -12.45 21.18 -26.92
N ARG A 193 -12.99 22.06 -26.10
CA ARG A 193 -12.25 23.14 -25.47
C ARG A 193 -11.05 22.63 -24.65
N LEU A 194 -11.23 21.58 -23.85
CA LEU A 194 -10.15 21.02 -23.03
C LEU A 194 -9.03 20.42 -23.89
N ARG A 195 -9.40 19.74 -24.99
CA ARG A 195 -8.40 19.26 -25.98
C ARG A 195 -7.59 20.40 -26.59
N ASP A 196 -8.25 21.51 -26.94
CA ASP A 196 -7.57 22.68 -27.49
C ASP A 196 -6.63 23.33 -26.47
N GLU A 197 -7.01 23.39 -25.20
CA GLU A 197 -6.15 23.85 -24.10
C GLU A 197 -4.92 22.94 -23.94
N VAL A 198 -5.11 21.61 -23.96
CA VAL A 198 -3.98 20.65 -23.92
C VAL A 198 -3.05 20.85 -25.12
N ARG A 199 -3.62 21.03 -26.33
CA ARG A 199 -2.84 21.24 -27.56
C ARG A 199 -2.05 22.57 -27.52
N ALA A 200 -2.62 23.62 -26.97
CA ALA A 200 -1.96 24.92 -26.84
C ALA A 200 -0.74 24.87 -25.89
N LEU A 201 -0.79 24.00 -24.87
CA LEU A 201 0.28 23.78 -23.93
C LEU A 201 1.27 22.68 -24.34
N ALA A 202 0.97 21.93 -25.41
CA ALA A 202 1.84 20.87 -25.89
C ALA A 202 3.14 21.47 -26.44
N PRO A 203 4.31 21.06 -25.93
CA PRO A 203 5.60 21.63 -26.32
C PRO A 203 6.07 21.16 -27.72
N THR A 204 5.37 20.21 -28.33
CA THR A 204 5.70 19.66 -29.63
C THR A 204 4.46 19.26 -30.44
N GLU A 205 4.52 19.38 -31.78
CA GLU A 205 3.42 18.98 -32.67
C GLU A 205 3.03 17.49 -32.60
N ASN A 206 3.97 16.61 -32.26
CA ASN A 206 3.75 15.15 -32.12
C ASN A 206 3.73 14.72 -30.66
N ASP A 207 2.93 15.41 -29.85
CA ASP A 207 2.78 15.08 -28.44
C ASP A 207 1.92 13.84 -28.23
N PRO A 208 2.37 12.85 -27.39
CA PRO A 208 1.62 11.63 -27.15
C PRO A 208 0.25 11.84 -26.51
N LEU A 209 0.13 12.80 -25.57
CA LEU A 209 -1.14 13.08 -24.89
C LEU A 209 -2.16 13.69 -25.82
N THR A 210 -1.81 14.77 -26.52
CA THR A 210 -2.66 15.41 -27.51
C THR A 210 -3.13 14.43 -28.57
N PHE A 211 -2.20 13.60 -29.05
CA PHE A 211 -2.47 12.59 -30.05
C PHE A 211 -3.45 11.52 -29.58
N ALA A 212 -3.32 11.06 -28.33
CA ALA A 212 -4.25 10.11 -27.72
C ALA A 212 -5.63 10.73 -27.53
N LEU A 213 -5.73 11.97 -27.06
CA LEU A 213 -7.00 12.66 -26.84
C LEU A 213 -7.77 12.89 -28.16
N ASP A 214 -7.07 13.29 -29.22
CA ASP A 214 -7.66 13.45 -30.56
C ASP A 214 -8.19 12.13 -31.12
N ALA A 215 -7.44 11.04 -30.91
CA ALA A 215 -7.90 9.74 -31.32
C ALA A 215 -9.13 9.27 -30.53
N LEU A 216 -9.07 9.42 -29.20
CA LEU A 216 -10.14 8.99 -28.28
C LEU A 216 -11.45 9.76 -28.51
N SER A 217 -11.38 11.03 -28.91
CA SER A 217 -12.58 11.83 -29.20
C SER A 217 -13.43 11.29 -30.36
N ASN A 218 -12.84 10.45 -31.23
CA ASN A 218 -13.51 9.86 -32.39
C ASN A 218 -13.76 8.35 -32.26
N ILE A 219 -13.51 7.77 -31.07
CA ILE A 219 -13.62 6.33 -30.86
C ILE A 219 -14.76 6.02 -29.88
N SER A 220 -15.73 5.23 -30.33
CA SER A 220 -16.83 4.72 -29.50
C SER A 220 -16.60 3.30 -28.96
N SER A 221 -15.65 2.56 -29.55
CA SER A 221 -15.37 1.17 -29.17
C SER A 221 -14.49 1.09 -27.94
N THR A 222 -14.97 0.48 -26.85
CA THR A 222 -14.22 0.24 -25.60
C THR A 222 -12.89 -0.47 -25.86
N ARG A 223 -12.86 -1.46 -26.76
CA ARG A 223 -11.63 -2.17 -27.12
C ARG A 223 -10.57 -1.25 -27.73
N GLN A 224 -10.99 -0.27 -28.52
CA GLN A 224 -10.07 0.71 -29.10
C GLN A 224 -9.62 1.72 -28.06
N GLN A 225 -10.51 2.18 -27.18
CA GLN A 225 -10.17 3.06 -26.05
C GLN A 225 -9.10 2.40 -25.17
N THR A 226 -9.32 1.15 -24.74
CA THR A 226 -8.34 0.39 -23.96
C THR A 226 -6.98 0.24 -24.68
N ALA A 227 -6.98 0.11 -26.00
CA ALA A 227 -5.73 0.04 -26.76
C ALA A 227 -4.92 1.35 -26.70
N TRP A 228 -5.60 2.51 -26.77
CA TRP A 228 -4.98 3.83 -26.64
C TRP A 228 -4.49 4.11 -25.23
N GLU A 229 -5.26 3.76 -24.23
CA GLU A 229 -4.85 3.83 -22.82
C GLU A 229 -3.58 3.00 -22.57
N ASN A 230 -3.60 1.72 -22.99
CA ASN A 230 -2.44 0.84 -22.84
C ASN A 230 -1.21 1.38 -23.57
N TRP A 231 -1.37 1.94 -24.78
CA TRP A 231 -0.27 2.55 -25.49
C TRP A 231 0.30 3.75 -24.73
N LEU A 232 -0.56 4.64 -24.22
CA LEU A 232 -0.12 5.81 -23.46
C LEU A 232 0.59 5.42 -22.17
N MET A 233 0.22 4.28 -21.57
CA MET A 233 0.90 3.67 -20.43
C MET A 233 2.21 2.93 -20.79
N GLY A 234 2.72 3.11 -22.02
CA GLY A 234 3.94 2.47 -22.49
C GLY A 234 3.73 1.07 -23.09
N GLY A 235 2.50 0.64 -23.33
CA GLY A 235 2.18 -0.61 -24.01
C GLY A 235 2.51 -0.57 -25.53
N PRO A 236 2.48 -1.73 -26.20
CA PRO A 236 2.77 -1.81 -27.63
C PRO A 236 1.68 -1.17 -28.47
N ARG A 237 2.09 -0.56 -29.58
CA ARG A 237 1.15 -0.12 -30.61
C ARG A 237 0.47 -1.32 -31.28
N VAL A 238 -0.84 -1.31 -31.37
CA VAL A 238 -1.64 -2.37 -32.02
C VAL A 238 -2.21 -1.91 -33.35
N LYS A 239 -2.42 -2.84 -34.30
CA LYS A 239 -2.91 -2.54 -35.66
C LYS A 239 -4.25 -1.81 -35.70
N SER A 240 -5.13 -2.03 -34.72
CA SER A 240 -6.43 -1.37 -34.62
C SER A 240 -6.34 0.14 -34.42
N MET A 241 -5.27 0.64 -33.82
CA MET A 241 -5.04 2.08 -33.62
C MET A 241 -4.80 2.81 -34.93
N ASN A 242 -4.24 2.15 -35.94
CA ASN A 242 -3.98 2.76 -37.25
C ASN A 242 -5.26 3.11 -38.02
N ARG A 243 -6.38 2.45 -37.72
CA ARG A 243 -7.67 2.67 -38.42
C ARG A 243 -8.37 3.98 -37.98
N ALA A 244 -8.07 4.46 -36.79
CA ALA A 244 -8.63 5.68 -36.23
C ALA A 244 -7.89 6.95 -36.69
N MET A 245 -6.81 6.81 -37.47
CA MET A 245 -5.89 7.90 -37.81
C MET A 245 -5.88 8.23 -39.30
N PRO A 246 -5.70 9.53 -39.67
CA PRO A 246 -5.47 9.92 -41.05
C PRO A 246 -4.21 9.26 -41.62
N LYS A 247 -4.26 8.82 -42.90
CA LYS A 247 -3.19 8.02 -43.53
C LYS A 247 -1.78 8.66 -43.56
N ARG A 248 -1.66 9.96 -43.26
CA ARG A 248 -0.38 10.71 -43.35
C ARG A 248 0.15 11.22 -42.01
N VAL A 249 -0.47 10.88 -40.90
CA VAL A 249 -0.04 11.40 -39.59
C VAL A 249 1.05 10.52 -39.00
N LYS A 250 2.19 11.14 -38.64
CA LYS A 250 3.28 10.45 -37.99
C LYS A 250 2.91 10.13 -36.54
N PHE A 251 2.84 8.86 -36.21
CA PHE A 251 2.50 8.39 -34.87
C PHE A 251 3.62 8.75 -33.87
N PRO A 252 3.33 9.42 -32.74
CA PRO A 252 4.34 9.73 -31.75
C PRO A 252 4.91 8.46 -31.12
N SER A 253 6.18 8.52 -30.74
CA SER A 253 6.85 7.36 -30.17
C SER A 253 6.93 7.47 -28.65
N ILE A 254 6.60 6.40 -27.97
CA ILE A 254 6.89 6.20 -26.53
C ILE A 254 8.10 5.27 -26.45
N TYR A 255 9.20 5.78 -25.91
CA TYR A 255 10.48 5.06 -25.90
C TYR A 255 10.64 4.29 -24.59
N ARG A 256 10.43 2.98 -24.63
CA ARG A 256 10.60 2.10 -23.46
C ARG A 256 12.07 1.74 -23.17
N GLN A 257 12.93 1.86 -24.16
CA GLN A 257 14.35 1.55 -24.04
C GLN A 257 15.20 2.82 -24.02
N GLY A 258 16.39 2.71 -23.48
CA GLY A 258 17.29 3.84 -23.31
C GLY A 258 16.96 4.71 -22.11
N ASN A 259 17.41 5.97 -22.13
CA ASN A 259 17.08 6.94 -21.10
C ASN A 259 15.70 7.55 -21.37
N ASN A 260 14.73 7.16 -20.57
CA ASN A 260 13.34 7.58 -20.72
C ASN A 260 12.80 8.38 -19.51
N ALA A 261 13.67 8.74 -18.56
CA ALA A 261 13.30 9.40 -17.33
C ALA A 261 12.55 10.73 -17.59
N ARG A 262 13.07 11.58 -18.47
CA ARG A 262 12.40 12.84 -18.87
C ARG A 262 11.06 12.59 -19.53
N GLN A 263 10.93 11.59 -20.41
CA GLN A 263 9.66 11.28 -21.05
C GLN A 263 8.60 10.86 -20.04
N ILE A 264 8.97 10.08 -19.01
CA ILE A 264 8.06 9.65 -17.97
C ILE A 264 7.64 10.83 -17.09
N ALA A 265 8.58 11.67 -16.67
CA ALA A 265 8.30 12.88 -15.92
C ALA A 265 7.36 13.82 -16.70
N TYR A 266 7.63 13.99 -17.99
CA TYR A 266 6.78 14.73 -18.92
C TYR A 266 5.36 14.17 -18.99
N LEU A 267 5.19 12.85 -19.16
CA LEU A 267 3.87 12.21 -19.22
C LEU A 267 3.10 12.35 -17.90
N LEU A 268 3.77 12.19 -16.75
CA LEU A 268 3.14 12.38 -15.43
C LEU A 268 2.70 13.83 -15.22
N SER A 269 3.51 14.79 -15.61
CA SER A 269 3.13 16.21 -15.54
C SER A 269 1.95 16.53 -16.47
N GLY A 270 1.90 15.88 -17.64
CA GLY A 270 0.76 15.97 -18.54
C GLY A 270 -0.53 15.38 -17.94
N VAL A 271 -0.44 14.23 -17.26
CA VAL A 271 -1.59 13.68 -16.51
C VAL A 271 -2.04 14.62 -15.40
N SER A 272 -1.11 15.29 -14.71
CA SER A 272 -1.44 16.36 -13.72
C SER A 272 -2.18 17.53 -14.37
N LEU A 273 -1.79 17.95 -15.57
CA LEU A 273 -2.50 18.96 -16.34
C LEU A 273 -3.91 18.50 -16.70
N LEU A 274 -4.06 17.27 -17.24
CA LEU A 274 -5.38 16.70 -17.55
C LEU A 274 -6.28 16.66 -16.31
N ALA A 275 -5.73 16.28 -15.16
CA ALA A 275 -6.46 16.26 -13.89
C ALA A 275 -7.01 17.66 -13.55
N ARG A 276 -6.19 18.71 -13.68
CA ARG A 276 -6.61 20.10 -13.43
C ARG A 276 -7.70 20.55 -14.40
N LEU A 277 -7.54 20.26 -15.67
CA LEU A 277 -8.53 20.61 -16.70
C LEU A 277 -9.87 19.87 -16.49
N ALA A 278 -9.83 18.66 -15.95
CA ALA A 278 -11.01 17.90 -15.56
C ALA A 278 -11.63 18.36 -14.21
N GLY A 279 -11.07 19.38 -13.55
CA GLY A 279 -11.61 19.97 -12.31
C GLY A 279 -11.05 19.38 -11.02
N PHE A 280 -10.02 18.51 -11.10
CA PHE A 280 -9.29 18.01 -9.93
C PHE A 280 -8.17 18.97 -9.49
N SER A 281 -7.67 18.82 -8.28
CA SER A 281 -6.58 19.66 -7.74
C SER A 281 -5.22 19.38 -8.39
N GLY A 282 -5.04 18.21 -8.99
CA GLY A 282 -3.80 17.76 -9.61
C GLY A 282 -3.59 16.26 -9.47
N LEU A 283 -2.33 15.82 -9.52
CA LEU A 283 -1.92 14.42 -9.39
C LEU A 283 -1.01 14.22 -8.17
N CYS A 284 -1.40 13.33 -7.28
CA CYS A 284 -0.60 12.85 -6.16
C CYS A 284 -0.05 11.45 -6.50
N VAL A 285 1.27 11.30 -6.50
CA VAL A 285 1.98 10.06 -6.81
C VAL A 285 2.71 9.57 -5.57
N LEU A 286 2.40 8.36 -5.14
CA LEU A 286 2.93 7.73 -3.94
C LEU A 286 3.73 6.49 -4.35
N ILE A 287 5.02 6.47 -4.00
CA ILE A 287 5.93 5.37 -4.32
C ILE A 287 6.49 4.81 -3.01
N ASP A 288 5.96 3.67 -2.61
CA ASP A 288 6.39 2.94 -1.41
C ASP A 288 7.53 1.97 -1.72
N GLU A 289 8.29 1.59 -0.71
CA GLU A 289 9.39 0.62 -0.77
C GLU A 289 10.49 0.99 -1.78
N ALA A 290 10.80 2.30 -1.93
CA ALA A 290 11.86 2.75 -2.84
C ALA A 290 13.26 2.28 -2.39
N GLU A 291 13.41 1.71 -1.18
CA GLU A 291 14.60 0.99 -0.73
C GLU A 291 14.98 -0.22 -1.60
N SER A 292 14.05 -0.76 -2.37
CA SER A 292 14.35 -1.78 -3.39
C SER A 292 15.45 -1.34 -4.37
N TYR A 293 15.75 -0.04 -4.43
CA TYR A 293 16.91 0.52 -5.13
C TYR A 293 18.23 -0.05 -4.61
N SER A 294 18.38 -0.22 -3.30
CA SER A 294 19.62 -0.71 -2.66
C SER A 294 20.01 -2.12 -3.11
N LEU A 295 19.03 -2.89 -3.56
CA LEU A 295 19.17 -4.28 -3.99
C LEU A 295 19.41 -4.41 -5.51
N LEU A 296 19.41 -3.30 -6.25
CA LEU A 296 19.70 -3.27 -7.68
C LEU A 296 21.18 -3.57 -7.95
N LYS A 297 21.44 -4.23 -9.07
CA LYS A 297 22.80 -4.39 -9.56
C LYS A 297 23.40 -3.02 -9.91
N PRO A 298 24.74 -2.80 -9.75
CA PRO A 298 25.37 -1.50 -9.97
C PRO A 298 25.05 -0.85 -11.32
N TYR A 299 24.92 -1.62 -12.41
CA TYR A 299 24.57 -1.08 -13.73
C TYR A 299 23.09 -0.66 -13.87
N GLN A 300 22.20 -1.04 -12.94
CA GLN A 300 20.78 -0.69 -12.92
C GLN A 300 20.50 0.58 -12.09
N GLN A 301 21.33 0.82 -11.07
CA GLN A 301 21.16 1.96 -10.15
C GLN A 301 21.13 3.32 -10.87
N PRO A 302 22.03 3.62 -11.86
CA PRO A 302 21.96 4.91 -12.56
C PRO A 302 20.64 5.16 -13.28
N LYS A 303 20.00 4.11 -13.83
CA LYS A 303 18.68 4.25 -14.48
C LYS A 303 17.58 4.55 -13.48
N ALA A 304 17.60 3.91 -12.31
CA ALA A 304 16.67 4.20 -11.25
C ALA A 304 16.89 5.62 -10.69
N SER A 305 18.13 6.02 -10.43
CA SER A 305 18.45 7.39 -9.98
C SER A 305 17.92 8.45 -10.95
N LEU A 306 18.17 8.28 -12.27
CA LEU A 306 17.65 9.19 -13.29
C LEU A 306 16.12 9.25 -13.33
N PHE A 307 15.43 8.12 -13.09
CA PHE A 307 13.98 8.10 -13.01
C PHE A 307 13.47 8.94 -11.83
N PHE A 308 13.96 8.69 -10.62
CA PHE A 308 13.49 9.41 -9.43
C PHE A 308 13.88 10.89 -9.46
N SER A 309 15.11 11.22 -9.88
CA SER A 309 15.55 12.61 -9.97
C SER A 309 14.74 13.40 -11.02
N ALA A 310 14.36 12.79 -12.14
CA ALA A 310 13.48 13.43 -13.12
C ALA A 310 12.07 13.71 -12.56
N LEU A 311 11.50 12.81 -11.75
CA LEU A 311 10.21 13.03 -11.08
C LEU A 311 10.28 14.19 -10.08
N ILE A 312 11.31 14.22 -9.25
CA ILE A 312 11.54 15.29 -8.27
C ILE A 312 11.70 16.62 -8.98
N HIS A 313 12.52 16.68 -10.02
CA HIS A 313 12.72 17.89 -10.81
C HIS A 313 11.43 18.35 -11.49
N ALA A 314 10.60 17.44 -12.01
CA ALA A 314 9.32 17.79 -12.62
C ALA A 314 8.34 18.43 -11.64
N ALA A 315 8.38 18.05 -10.36
CA ALA A 315 7.54 18.63 -9.33
C ALA A 315 8.08 19.95 -8.77
N LEU A 316 9.40 20.03 -8.53
CA LEU A 316 10.01 21.16 -7.84
C LEU A 316 10.61 22.22 -8.78
N GLY A 317 11.02 21.82 -9.99
CA GLY A 317 11.86 22.66 -10.85
C GLY A 317 13.31 22.77 -10.32
N GLU A 318 14.16 23.46 -11.07
CA GLU A 318 15.57 23.66 -10.72
C GLU A 318 15.77 24.54 -9.48
N GLU A 319 14.87 25.51 -9.27
CA GLU A 319 14.99 26.47 -8.16
C GLU A 319 14.69 25.86 -6.78
N ARG A 320 13.83 24.82 -6.72
CA ARG A 320 13.35 24.21 -5.46
C ARG A 320 13.91 22.81 -5.21
N SER A 321 14.63 22.24 -6.17
CA SER A 321 15.37 20.98 -6.02
C SER A 321 16.87 21.28 -6.01
N ARG A 322 17.66 20.34 -5.48
CA ARG A 322 19.14 20.37 -5.59
C ARG A 322 19.64 19.71 -6.87
N LEU A 323 18.76 19.61 -7.88
CA LEU A 323 19.04 18.90 -9.15
C LEU A 323 19.17 19.93 -10.29
N SER A 324 20.21 19.78 -11.11
CA SER A 324 20.32 20.53 -12.36
C SER A 324 19.63 19.82 -13.52
N THR A 325 18.98 20.58 -14.39
CA THR A 325 18.44 20.06 -15.65
C THR A 325 19.51 19.38 -16.51
N ALA A 326 20.78 19.84 -16.40
CA ALA A 326 21.92 19.26 -17.11
C ALA A 326 22.24 17.82 -16.68
N ASP A 327 21.94 17.45 -15.43
CA ASP A 327 22.17 16.11 -14.89
C ASP A 327 21.13 15.09 -15.37
N LEU A 328 20.08 15.55 -16.07
CA LEU A 328 19.00 14.73 -16.59
C LEU A 328 19.12 14.61 -18.12
N PRO A 329 19.90 13.64 -18.66
CA PRO A 329 20.16 13.54 -20.07
C PRO A 329 18.90 13.25 -20.89
N GLN A 330 18.86 13.81 -22.10
CA GLN A 330 17.79 13.58 -23.06
C GLN A 330 17.81 12.15 -23.61
N HIS A 331 16.71 11.71 -24.16
CA HIS A 331 16.67 10.47 -24.91
C HIS A 331 17.40 10.68 -26.27
N HIS A 332 18.21 9.70 -26.69
CA HIS A 332 19.05 9.79 -27.91
C HIS A 332 18.27 10.02 -29.23
N ARG A 333 16.96 9.81 -29.23
CA ARG A 333 16.10 9.96 -30.44
C ARG A 333 15.21 11.20 -30.41
N ARG A 334 14.99 11.78 -29.23
CA ARG A 334 14.07 12.91 -29.08
C ARG A 334 14.30 13.62 -27.76
N ASP A 335 14.29 14.92 -27.81
CA ASP A 335 14.30 15.76 -26.63
C ASP A 335 12.89 15.85 -26.03
N TYR A 336 12.80 15.64 -24.72
CA TYR A 336 11.60 15.85 -23.95
C TYR A 336 11.84 16.94 -22.91
N PRO A 337 10.95 17.92 -22.77
CA PRO A 337 10.95 18.76 -21.57
C PRO A 337 10.62 17.90 -20.35
N LEU A 338 10.91 18.38 -19.15
CA LEU A 338 10.56 17.67 -17.92
C LEU A 338 9.10 17.84 -17.53
N THR A 339 8.49 18.93 -17.99
CA THR A 339 7.12 19.30 -17.62
C THR A 339 6.26 19.64 -18.85
N TYR A 340 4.98 19.41 -18.70
CA TYR A 340 3.96 19.79 -19.65
C TYR A 340 3.35 21.13 -19.25
N GLY A 341 3.73 22.20 -19.93
CA GLY A 341 3.43 23.57 -19.53
C GLY A 341 4.27 24.06 -18.35
N ASP A 342 4.02 25.26 -17.89
CA ASP A 342 4.87 25.97 -16.92
C ASP A 342 4.50 25.66 -15.46
N ARG A 343 3.21 25.44 -15.18
CA ARG A 343 2.69 25.20 -13.83
C ARG A 343 2.28 23.75 -13.63
N GLN A 344 2.89 23.11 -12.66
CA GLN A 344 2.57 21.75 -12.25
C GLN A 344 1.67 21.75 -11.00
N SER A 345 0.73 20.79 -10.91
CA SER A 345 0.03 20.45 -9.66
C SER A 345 0.31 18.96 -9.37
N LEU A 346 1.60 18.66 -9.22
CA LEU A 346 2.16 17.32 -9.12
C LEU A 346 2.81 17.16 -7.76
N PHE A 347 2.33 16.20 -6.97
CA PHE A 347 2.90 15.87 -5.67
C PHE A 347 3.50 14.48 -5.71
N PHE A 348 4.74 14.34 -5.23
CA PHE A 348 5.39 13.05 -5.03
C PHE A 348 5.65 12.78 -3.56
N LEU A 349 5.40 11.54 -3.14
CA LEU A 349 5.86 10.99 -1.86
C LEU A 349 6.64 9.71 -2.12
N PHE A 350 7.85 9.65 -1.61
CA PHE A 350 8.71 8.47 -1.64
C PHE A 350 8.92 7.96 -0.22
N THR A 351 8.83 6.64 -0.02
CA THR A 351 9.23 6.05 1.26
C THR A 351 10.46 5.17 1.07
N VAL A 352 11.38 5.26 2.02
CA VAL A 352 12.67 4.56 1.99
C VAL A 352 12.98 4.00 3.36
N THR A 353 13.47 2.78 3.43
CA THR A 353 14.06 2.23 4.65
C THR A 353 15.49 2.75 4.80
N ARG A 354 15.89 3.08 6.01
CA ARG A 354 17.25 3.55 6.31
C ARG A 354 18.26 2.46 5.97
N SER A 355 19.16 2.73 5.03
CA SER A 355 20.24 1.82 4.61
C SER A 355 21.39 2.61 4.00
N ASP A 356 22.61 2.05 4.00
CA ASP A 356 23.81 2.73 3.48
C ASP A 356 23.79 2.95 1.95
N ASN A 357 23.12 2.08 1.21
CA ASN A 357 23.03 2.14 -0.25
C ASN A 357 21.61 2.44 -0.73
N ARG A 358 20.99 3.49 -0.18
CA ARG A 358 19.65 3.92 -0.57
C ARG A 358 19.67 4.96 -1.70
N LEU A 359 18.49 5.26 -2.24
CA LEU A 359 18.31 6.44 -3.10
C LEU A 359 18.80 7.69 -2.38
N PRO A 360 19.62 8.53 -3.01
CA PRO A 360 20.17 9.74 -2.39
C PRO A 360 19.16 10.89 -2.37
N LEU A 361 17.98 10.65 -1.77
CA LEU A 361 16.89 11.63 -1.72
C LEU A 361 17.29 12.90 -0.95
N GLU A 362 18.15 12.76 0.05
CA GLU A 362 18.66 13.88 0.85
C GLU A 362 19.61 14.79 0.05
N ASP A 363 20.24 14.24 -1.01
CA ASP A 363 21.07 15.05 -1.93
C ASP A 363 20.20 15.84 -2.93
N TRP A 364 18.98 15.37 -3.20
CA TRP A 364 18.07 15.95 -4.19
C TRP A 364 17.01 16.87 -3.59
N LEU A 365 16.65 16.64 -2.33
CA LEU A 365 15.66 17.38 -1.57
C LEU A 365 16.31 18.19 -0.45
N ASP A 366 15.74 19.32 -0.11
CA ASP A 366 16.12 20.02 1.10
C ASP A 366 15.63 19.29 2.37
N GLU A 367 16.26 19.60 3.50
CA GLU A 367 15.97 18.93 4.78
C GLU A 367 14.51 19.05 5.22
N THR A 368 13.82 20.12 4.83
CA THR A 368 12.41 20.32 5.19
C THR A 368 11.46 19.39 4.41
N ARG A 369 11.96 18.76 3.35
CA ARG A 369 11.22 17.81 2.51
C ARG A 369 11.51 16.35 2.85
N VAL A 370 12.45 16.11 3.74
CA VAL A 370 12.78 14.76 4.20
C VAL A 370 12.26 14.58 5.62
N LEU A 371 11.32 13.68 5.82
CA LEU A 371 10.71 13.38 7.10
C LEU A 371 11.28 12.07 7.65
N ALA A 372 11.89 12.13 8.83
CA ALA A 372 12.31 10.92 9.55
C ALA A 372 11.13 10.39 10.37
N LEU A 373 10.75 9.13 10.17
CA LEU A 373 9.84 8.44 11.07
C LEU A 373 10.64 7.84 12.23
N GLU A 374 10.31 8.29 13.44
CA GLU A 374 10.89 7.79 14.67
C GLU A 374 9.79 7.19 15.56
N PRO A 375 10.07 6.06 16.22
CA PRO A 375 9.03 5.31 16.96
C PRO A 375 8.77 5.90 18.36
N HIS A 376 8.65 7.20 18.48
CA HIS A 376 8.39 7.86 19.76
C HIS A 376 6.89 8.02 20.00
N HIS A 377 6.25 6.94 20.47
CA HIS A 377 4.86 6.96 20.86
C HIS A 377 4.69 7.05 22.36
N THR A 378 3.79 7.94 22.78
CA THR A 378 3.43 8.10 24.19
C THR A 378 2.51 6.98 24.67
N PRO A 379 2.48 6.65 25.97
CA PRO A 379 1.50 5.72 26.51
C PRO A 379 0.04 6.14 26.22
N GLN A 380 -0.22 7.43 26.09
CA GLN A 380 -1.54 7.96 25.79
C GLN A 380 -1.96 7.59 24.34
N GLU A 381 -1.08 7.78 23.34
CA GLU A 381 -1.35 7.42 21.93
C GLU A 381 -1.56 5.92 21.78
N ILE A 382 -0.71 5.11 22.42
CA ILE A 382 -0.88 3.64 22.41
C ILE A 382 -2.17 3.25 23.13
N GLY A 383 -2.51 3.91 24.24
CA GLY A 383 -3.76 3.69 24.97
C GLY A 383 -5.00 3.99 24.13
N GLN A 384 -4.98 5.03 23.30
CA GLN A 384 -6.05 5.35 22.34
C GLN A 384 -6.17 4.26 21.26
N PHE A 385 -5.06 3.81 20.71
CA PHE A 385 -5.06 2.70 19.74
C PHE A 385 -5.62 1.42 20.36
N LEU A 386 -5.18 1.04 21.56
CA LEU A 386 -5.72 -0.11 22.29
C LEU A 386 -7.24 0.00 22.55
N GLU A 387 -7.74 1.21 22.82
CA GLU A 387 -9.18 1.46 22.95
C GLU A 387 -9.94 1.15 21.66
N GLN A 388 -9.42 1.57 20.51
CA GLN A 388 -10.03 1.29 19.21
C GLN A 388 -10.03 -0.21 18.93
N VAL A 389 -8.89 -0.88 19.10
CA VAL A 389 -8.77 -2.33 18.92
C VAL A 389 -9.75 -3.07 19.83
N MET A 390 -9.83 -2.69 21.11
CA MET A 390 -10.79 -3.25 22.08
C MET A 390 -12.23 -3.14 21.60
N GLY A 391 -12.62 -1.97 21.11
CA GLY A 391 -13.96 -1.73 20.58
C GLY A 391 -14.29 -2.60 19.37
N TYR A 392 -13.35 -2.72 18.43
CA TYR A 392 -13.50 -3.60 17.27
C TYR A 392 -13.51 -5.07 17.66
N HIS A 393 -12.64 -5.49 18.59
CA HIS A 393 -12.60 -6.86 19.08
C HIS A 393 -13.92 -7.24 19.76
N ALA A 394 -14.44 -6.40 20.65
CA ALA A 394 -15.73 -6.62 21.31
C ALA A 394 -16.88 -6.74 20.30
N ARG A 395 -16.88 -5.91 19.25
CA ARG A 395 -17.87 -5.97 18.17
C ARG A 395 -17.75 -7.24 17.34
N ALA A 396 -16.52 -7.63 16.99
CA ALA A 396 -16.22 -8.83 16.20
C ALA A 396 -16.71 -10.12 16.87
N TYR A 397 -16.56 -10.18 18.21
CA TYR A 397 -16.87 -11.38 18.99
C TYR A 397 -18.15 -11.28 19.82
N GLY A 398 -18.85 -10.14 19.77
CA GLY A 398 -20.19 -9.98 20.35
C GLY A 398 -20.22 -9.92 21.89
N TYR A 399 -19.23 -9.32 22.53
CA TYR A 399 -19.21 -9.15 23.98
C TYR A 399 -19.20 -7.67 24.40
N ALA A 400 -19.60 -7.40 25.63
CA ALA A 400 -19.53 -6.06 26.21
C ALA A 400 -18.16 -5.81 26.86
N VAL A 401 -17.58 -4.63 26.59
CA VAL A 401 -16.30 -4.23 27.20
C VAL A 401 -16.50 -4.00 28.72
N GLY A 402 -15.80 -4.77 29.53
CA GLY A 402 -15.81 -4.69 30.99
C GLY A 402 -14.58 -3.95 31.56
N GLU A 403 -14.54 -3.88 32.89
CA GLU A 403 -13.42 -3.23 33.61
C GLU A 403 -12.10 -3.96 33.39
N ARG A 404 -12.13 -5.27 33.25
CA ARG A 404 -10.96 -6.12 33.00
C ARG A 404 -10.21 -5.72 31.74
N GLN A 405 -10.93 -5.50 30.61
CA GLN A 405 -10.35 -5.05 29.36
C GLN A 405 -9.76 -3.64 29.50
N ARG A 406 -10.42 -2.75 30.25
CA ARG A 406 -9.92 -1.40 30.51
C ARG A 406 -8.67 -1.39 31.37
N GLN A 407 -8.55 -2.30 32.37
CA GLN A 407 -7.35 -2.46 33.17
C GLN A 407 -6.16 -2.93 32.32
N VAL A 408 -6.36 -3.95 31.46
CA VAL A 408 -5.33 -4.40 30.53
C VAL A 408 -4.90 -3.28 29.59
N ARG A 409 -5.83 -2.52 29.04
CA ARG A 409 -5.52 -1.36 28.21
C ARG A 409 -4.57 -0.39 28.91
N ARG A 410 -4.88 0.00 30.13
CA ARG A 410 -4.07 0.96 30.91
C ARG A 410 -2.65 0.42 31.19
N GLY A 411 -2.54 -0.81 31.64
CA GLY A 411 -1.26 -1.43 31.95
C GLY A 411 -0.42 -1.72 30.69
N ALA A 412 -1.05 -2.25 29.64
CA ALA A 412 -0.33 -2.57 28.38
C ALA A 412 0.18 -1.33 27.66
N ALA A 413 -0.55 -0.22 27.68
CA ALA A 413 -0.15 1.02 27.01
C ALA A 413 1.23 1.52 27.46
N GLU A 414 1.50 1.49 28.76
CA GLU A 414 2.77 1.92 29.33
C GLU A 414 3.92 0.96 28.95
N HIS A 415 3.65 -0.36 29.02
CA HIS A 415 4.66 -1.37 28.67
C HIS A 415 5.01 -1.36 27.19
N LEU A 416 4.02 -1.28 26.31
CA LEU A 416 4.24 -1.21 24.87
C LEU A 416 5.01 0.06 24.49
N ALA A 417 4.64 1.23 25.07
CA ALA A 417 5.36 2.47 24.86
C ALA A 417 6.83 2.38 25.31
N GLN A 418 7.08 1.72 26.45
CA GLN A 418 8.44 1.50 26.93
C GLN A 418 9.21 0.53 26.03
N GLY A 419 8.56 -0.54 25.54
CA GLY A 419 9.17 -1.49 24.58
C GLY A 419 9.59 -0.81 23.29
N MET A 420 8.80 0.13 22.78
CA MET A 420 9.14 0.92 21.60
C MET A 420 10.31 1.88 21.86
N ARG A 421 10.30 2.61 22.98
CA ARG A 421 11.41 3.51 23.35
C ARG A 421 12.76 2.81 23.49
N ASN A 422 12.75 1.52 23.80
CA ASN A 422 13.94 0.69 23.94
C ASN A 422 14.30 -0.08 22.66
N ASP A 423 13.72 0.26 21.51
CA ASP A 423 13.89 -0.40 20.20
C ASP A 423 13.62 -1.93 20.20
N ARG A 424 12.84 -2.42 21.16
CA ARG A 424 12.46 -3.83 21.27
C ARG A 424 11.20 -4.16 20.51
N LEU A 425 10.35 -3.16 20.30
CA LEU A 425 9.08 -3.27 19.56
C LEU A 425 9.01 -2.20 18.48
N ASN A 426 8.56 -2.60 17.31
CA ASN A 426 8.11 -1.69 16.26
C ASN A 426 6.57 -1.62 16.25
N ILE A 427 6.01 -0.67 15.49
CA ILE A 427 4.56 -0.48 15.38
C ILE A 427 3.84 -1.77 14.97
N ARG A 428 4.38 -2.55 14.05
CA ARG A 428 3.76 -3.80 13.59
C ARG A 428 3.65 -4.82 14.74
N ALA A 429 4.65 -4.90 15.60
CA ALA A 429 4.62 -5.75 16.78
C ALA A 429 3.57 -5.26 17.79
N VAL A 430 3.48 -3.95 18.03
CA VAL A 430 2.45 -3.36 18.91
C VAL A 430 1.05 -3.67 18.41
N VAL A 431 0.78 -3.55 17.10
CA VAL A 431 -0.51 -3.87 16.49
C VAL A 431 -0.89 -5.34 16.72
N ARG A 432 0.03 -6.26 16.51
CA ARG A 432 -0.18 -7.70 16.74
C ARG A 432 -0.45 -8.02 18.21
N LEU A 433 0.39 -7.51 19.09
CA LEU A 433 0.26 -7.72 20.54
C LEU A 433 -1.06 -7.17 21.08
N ALA A 434 -1.55 -6.05 20.54
CA ALA A 434 -2.85 -5.49 20.91
C ALA A 434 -3.99 -6.48 20.67
N VAL A 435 -3.99 -7.15 19.51
CA VAL A 435 -5.02 -8.17 19.20
C VAL A 435 -4.84 -9.40 20.10
N GLU A 436 -3.61 -9.88 20.24
CA GLU A 436 -3.29 -11.05 21.07
C GLU A 436 -3.74 -10.87 22.53
N LEU A 437 -3.51 -9.70 23.11
CA LEU A 437 -3.97 -9.38 24.46
C LEU A 437 -5.50 -9.51 24.61
N TYR A 438 -6.26 -9.00 23.65
CA TYR A 438 -7.74 -9.09 23.71
C TYR A 438 -8.24 -10.49 23.36
N ASP A 439 -7.55 -11.24 22.50
CA ASP A 439 -7.82 -12.66 22.25
C ASP A 439 -7.65 -13.47 23.56
N LEU A 440 -6.53 -13.29 24.26
CA LEU A 440 -6.24 -13.99 25.51
C LEU A 440 -7.30 -13.66 26.57
N LEU A 441 -7.69 -12.40 26.72
CA LEU A 441 -8.74 -11.99 27.63
C LEU A 441 -10.10 -12.60 27.30
N TYR A 442 -10.41 -12.76 26.02
CA TYR A 442 -11.67 -13.32 25.56
C TYR A 442 -11.73 -14.84 25.72
N LEU A 443 -10.65 -15.53 25.35
CA LEU A 443 -10.57 -16.97 25.36
C LEU A 443 -10.31 -17.55 26.74
N HIS A 444 -9.66 -16.77 27.62
CA HIS A 444 -9.23 -17.16 28.96
C HIS A 444 -9.77 -16.19 30.03
N PRO A 445 -11.08 -16.25 30.34
CA PRO A 445 -11.68 -15.40 31.35
C PRO A 445 -11.14 -15.64 32.77
N GLU A 446 -10.45 -16.76 33.00
CA GLU A 446 -9.81 -17.10 34.27
C GLU A 446 -8.45 -16.44 34.48
N TYR A 447 -7.78 -15.91 33.45
CA TYR A 447 -6.47 -15.30 33.61
C TYR A 447 -6.55 -13.97 34.37
N GLU A 448 -5.67 -13.79 35.33
CA GLU A 448 -5.55 -12.51 36.02
C GLU A 448 -4.86 -11.46 35.15
N VAL A 449 -5.36 -10.23 35.22
CA VAL A 449 -4.80 -9.10 34.44
C VAL A 449 -3.33 -8.86 34.76
N ALA A 450 -2.94 -9.01 36.05
CA ALA A 450 -1.54 -8.85 36.45
C ALA A 450 -0.62 -9.87 35.79
N ALA A 451 -1.04 -11.15 35.71
CA ALA A 451 -0.28 -12.22 35.07
C ALA A 451 -0.09 -11.97 33.58
N LEU A 452 -1.12 -11.51 32.87
CA LEU A 452 -1.04 -11.16 31.46
C LEU A 452 -0.08 -10.00 31.18
N LEU A 453 -0.09 -8.98 32.04
CA LEU A 453 0.82 -7.84 31.93
C LEU A 453 2.28 -8.22 32.27
N ASP A 454 2.50 -9.15 33.21
CA ASP A 454 3.84 -9.67 33.51
C ASP A 454 4.39 -10.56 32.40
N GLU A 455 3.53 -11.33 31.73
CA GLU A 455 3.90 -12.11 30.54
C GLU A 455 4.28 -11.16 29.38
N LEU A 456 3.51 -10.13 29.14
CA LEU A 456 3.83 -9.08 28.17
C LEU A 456 5.19 -8.44 28.46
N ARG A 457 5.50 -8.14 29.74
CA ARG A 457 6.82 -7.66 30.15
C ARG A 457 7.92 -8.68 29.88
N GLY A 458 7.64 -9.96 30.08
CA GLY A 458 8.59 -11.06 29.84
C GLY A 458 8.98 -11.17 28.36
N GLN A 459 8.03 -11.03 27.46
CA GLN A 459 8.27 -11.02 26.00
C GLN A 459 9.08 -9.81 25.54
N MET A 460 9.12 -8.73 26.33
CA MET A 460 9.87 -7.50 26.05
C MET A 460 11.27 -7.46 26.73
N ARG A 461 11.64 -8.49 27.51
CA ARG A 461 12.99 -8.65 28.09
C ARG A 461 13.91 -9.46 27.17
#